data_7cfd2c1335f16d2d4ec955545ffc87ec
#
_entry.id   7cfd2c1335f16d2d4ec955545ffc87ec
#
_cell.length_a   1.000
_cell.length_b   1.000
_cell.length_c   1.000
_cell.angle_alpha   90.00
_cell.angle_beta   90.00
_cell.angle_gamma   90.00
#
_symmetry.space_group_name_H-M   'P 1'
#
loop_
_entity.id
_entity.type
_entity.pdbx_description
1 polymer ?
#
loop_
_entity_poly.entity_id
_entity_poly.type
_entity_poly.pdbx_seq_one_letter_code
_entity_poly.pdbx_strand_id
1 'polypeptide(L)'
;LEGLKAGMTLKIPKPSSMVNDTLVMGSSKRIQLEEMITNRRQKKIGIMLPFSLRQFENDSVDKEALLKDDRVLRISLDFYSGVIAAIDSVERLGIPVKAKVFDTQKSASVLDDILRSNDFENYDAIIGPLLTKNVESASRFFNRNQIPVLSPLIDADLKGDDNLLQTRPSNLMMEKTLITYIDSLKQGKNLLILADKKHNYLKNKLSYTFPNARVVTQAKEEYLQPSDLISVLSKEQENWIILESDDMELISNAISYLNAKVPEYKIRIFTSDK
;
A
#
# COMPACT_ATOMS: atom_id res chain seq x y z
N LEU A 1 25.69 -5.67 12.75
CA LEU A 1 25.47 -4.87 11.53
C LEU A 1 25.57 -3.41 11.92
N GLU A 2 26.69 -2.77 11.60
CA GLU A 2 26.84 -1.32 11.74
C GLU A 2 25.95 -0.63 10.73
N GLY A 3 25.02 0.22 11.21
CA GLY A 3 24.13 1.01 10.37
C GLY A 3 24.88 2.05 9.51
N LEU A 4 24.21 2.55 8.48
CA LEU A 4 24.71 3.62 7.62
C LEU A 4 25.04 4.87 8.46
N LYS A 5 26.26 5.40 8.28
CA LYS A 5 26.70 6.64 8.94
C LYS A 5 26.54 7.82 7.98
N ALA A 6 26.25 9.00 8.51
CA ALA A 6 26.16 10.22 7.71
C ALA A 6 27.48 10.48 6.97
N GLY A 7 27.41 10.74 5.66
CA GLY A 7 28.57 10.94 4.80
C GLY A 7 29.05 9.69 4.03
N MET A 8 28.45 8.52 4.23
CA MET A 8 28.73 7.34 3.42
C MET A 8 28.18 7.50 2.00
N THR A 9 29.03 7.25 1.01
CA THR A 9 28.61 7.19 -0.40
C THR A 9 28.19 5.76 -0.71
N LEU A 10 26.90 5.54 -0.96
CA LEU A 10 26.37 4.28 -1.46
C LEU A 10 26.64 4.16 -2.97
N LYS A 11 27.42 3.18 -3.37
CA LYS A 11 27.50 2.77 -4.78
C LYS A 11 26.33 1.81 -5.04
N ILE A 12 25.31 2.30 -5.71
CA ILE A 12 24.26 1.44 -6.27
C ILE A 12 24.83 0.84 -7.56
N PRO A 13 24.98 -0.49 -7.70
CA PRO A 13 25.39 -1.10 -8.95
C PRO A 13 24.41 -0.67 -10.04
N LYS A 14 24.89 -0.11 -11.14
CA LYS A 14 24.03 0.00 -12.32
C LYS A 14 23.65 -1.43 -12.71
N PRO A 15 22.36 -1.72 -12.96
CA PRO A 15 22.01 -3.01 -13.52
C PRO A 15 22.81 -3.16 -14.80
N SER A 16 23.73 -4.15 -14.83
CA SER A 16 24.36 -4.59 -16.06
C SER A 16 23.22 -4.93 -16.98
N SER A 17 23.29 -4.47 -18.22
CA SER A 17 22.34 -4.63 -19.30
C SER A 17 21.85 -6.09 -19.39
N MET A 18 20.93 -6.46 -18.52
CA MET A 18 20.17 -7.69 -18.61
C MET A 18 18.83 -7.35 -19.21
N VAL A 19 18.72 -7.82 -20.44
CA VAL A 19 17.48 -8.16 -21.14
C VAL A 19 16.36 -7.13 -20.99
N ASN A 20 16.11 -6.47 -22.11
CA ASN A 20 14.87 -5.75 -22.41
C ASN A 20 13.64 -6.68 -22.31
N ASP A 21 13.37 -7.23 -21.14
CA ASP A 21 12.06 -7.69 -20.73
C ASP A 21 11.46 -6.66 -19.77
N THR A 22 11.55 -5.41 -20.18
CA THR A 22 10.57 -4.44 -19.72
C THR A 22 9.24 -4.99 -20.15
N LEU A 23 8.46 -5.48 -19.19
CA LEU A 23 7.02 -5.59 -19.37
C LEU A 23 6.59 -4.25 -19.94
N VAL A 24 6.32 -4.20 -21.22
CA VAL A 24 5.62 -3.11 -21.87
C VAL A 24 4.18 -3.23 -21.37
N MET A 25 3.95 -2.90 -20.12
CA MET A 25 2.74 -2.17 -19.77
C MET A 25 2.84 -0.95 -20.68
N GLY A 26 1.98 -0.95 -21.71
CA GLY A 26 2.04 -0.03 -22.83
C GLY A 26 2.47 1.32 -22.32
N SER A 27 3.44 1.95 -22.95
CA SER A 27 4.05 3.20 -22.51
C SER A 27 2.91 4.19 -22.21
N SER A 28 2.39 4.11 -21.01
CA SER A 28 1.44 5.11 -20.53
C SER A 28 2.28 6.37 -20.47
N LYS A 29 2.05 7.23 -21.47
CA LYS A 29 2.67 8.54 -21.56
C LYS A 29 2.58 9.13 -20.17
N ARG A 30 3.72 9.34 -19.51
CA ARG A 30 3.76 9.84 -18.14
C ARG A 30 3.03 11.17 -18.13
N ILE A 31 1.85 11.20 -17.53
CA ILE A 31 1.02 12.41 -17.49
C ILE A 31 1.74 13.37 -16.54
N GLN A 32 2.17 14.50 -17.04
CA GLN A 32 2.71 15.58 -16.23
C GLN A 32 1.53 16.43 -15.76
N LEU A 33 1.07 16.14 -14.53
CA LEU A 33 -0.09 16.85 -13.94
C LEU A 33 0.14 18.36 -13.85
N GLU A 34 1.38 18.79 -13.72
CA GLU A 34 1.78 20.20 -13.67
C GLU A 34 1.41 20.97 -14.95
N GLU A 35 1.49 20.31 -16.11
CA GLU A 35 1.11 20.89 -17.40
C GLU A 35 -0.42 20.97 -17.59
N MET A 36 -1.17 20.25 -16.76
CA MET A 36 -2.63 20.22 -16.82
C MET A 36 -3.31 21.20 -15.86
N ILE A 37 -2.54 22.02 -15.16
CA ILE A 37 -3.08 22.99 -14.20
C ILE A 37 -3.78 24.12 -14.97
N THR A 38 -5.11 24.09 -15.01
CA THR A 38 -5.94 25.10 -15.67
C THR A 38 -6.53 26.12 -14.68
N ASN A 39 -6.59 25.79 -13.39
CA ASN A 39 -7.22 26.60 -12.37
C ASN A 39 -6.29 26.79 -11.16
N ARG A 40 -5.80 28.02 -10.99
CA ARG A 40 -4.88 28.44 -9.93
C ARG A 40 -5.57 29.20 -8.80
N ARG A 41 -6.91 29.11 -8.66
CA ARG A 41 -7.60 29.68 -7.51
C ARG A 41 -7.12 29.04 -6.21
N GLN A 42 -7.22 29.77 -5.11
CA GLN A 42 -6.94 29.20 -3.79
C GLN A 42 -7.78 27.96 -3.54
N LYS A 43 -7.13 26.89 -3.08
CA LYS A 43 -7.78 25.64 -2.67
C LYS A 43 -7.94 25.59 -1.16
N LYS A 44 -9.10 25.16 -0.70
CA LYS A 44 -9.41 24.99 0.72
C LYS A 44 -9.49 23.51 1.05
N ILE A 45 -8.59 23.02 1.89
CA ILE A 45 -8.43 21.60 2.19
C ILE A 45 -8.67 21.35 3.69
N GLY A 46 -9.48 20.33 4.02
CA GLY A 46 -9.60 19.81 5.37
C GLY A 46 -8.65 18.62 5.55
N ILE A 47 -7.88 18.63 6.63
CA ILE A 47 -6.98 17.52 6.99
C ILE A 47 -7.49 16.93 8.29
N MET A 48 -7.98 15.69 8.26
CA MET A 48 -8.59 15.00 9.40
C MET A 48 -7.70 13.85 9.86
N LEU A 49 -6.97 14.04 10.95
CA LEU A 49 -5.99 13.07 11.43
C LEU A 49 -6.19 12.76 12.92
N PRO A 50 -5.93 11.52 13.37
CA PRO A 50 -6.13 11.11 14.75
C PRO A 50 -4.90 11.37 15.63
N PHE A 51 -4.58 12.63 15.89
CA PHE A 51 -3.44 13.02 16.71
C PHE A 51 -3.65 12.78 18.20
N SER A 52 -4.92 12.79 18.67
CA SER A 52 -5.25 12.67 20.11
C SER A 52 -4.56 13.71 20.99
N LEU A 53 -4.54 14.97 20.55
CA LEU A 53 -3.82 16.07 21.20
C LEU A 53 -4.24 16.31 22.66
N ARG A 54 -5.48 16.00 23.03
CA ARG A 54 -5.97 16.10 24.42
C ARG A 54 -5.14 15.28 25.41
N GLN A 55 -4.53 14.19 24.96
CA GLN A 55 -3.66 13.38 25.83
C GLN A 55 -2.37 14.12 26.21
N PHE A 56 -1.92 15.06 25.38
CA PHE A 56 -0.73 15.88 25.63
C PHE A 56 -0.99 17.08 26.55
N GLU A 57 -2.26 17.45 26.76
CA GLU A 57 -2.65 18.52 27.69
C GLU A 57 -2.53 18.08 29.17
N ASN A 58 -2.46 16.77 29.40
CA ASN A 58 -2.32 16.23 30.75
C ASN A 58 -0.81 16.16 31.14
N ASP A 59 -0.41 16.97 32.09
CA ASP A 59 0.97 17.04 32.58
C ASP A 59 1.49 15.76 33.26
N SER A 60 0.55 14.87 33.66
CA SER A 60 0.90 13.58 34.28
C SER A 60 1.24 12.50 33.25
N VAL A 61 1.10 12.76 31.97
CA VAL A 61 1.39 11.79 30.89
C VAL A 61 2.83 11.93 30.42
N ASP A 62 3.55 10.83 30.39
CA ASP A 62 4.86 10.78 29.73
C ASP A 62 4.67 10.92 28.21
N LYS A 63 4.98 12.13 27.72
CA LYS A 63 4.79 12.49 26.30
C LYS A 63 5.73 11.71 25.38
N GLU A 64 6.92 11.35 25.86
CA GLU A 64 7.89 10.56 25.08
C GLU A 64 7.41 9.11 24.95
N ALA A 65 6.93 8.52 26.04
CA ALA A 65 6.35 7.19 26.03
C ALA A 65 5.11 7.13 25.11
N LEU A 66 4.23 8.14 25.17
CA LEU A 66 3.06 8.23 24.30
C LEU A 66 3.44 8.28 22.82
N LEU A 67 4.43 9.10 22.46
CA LEU A 67 4.96 9.15 21.09
C LEU A 67 5.59 7.83 20.64
N LYS A 68 6.23 7.10 21.56
CA LYS A 68 6.87 5.84 21.26
C LYS A 68 5.88 4.69 21.12
N ASP A 69 4.83 4.67 21.92
CA ASP A 69 3.93 3.52 22.02
C ASP A 69 2.70 3.66 21.10
N ASP A 70 2.26 4.88 20.81
CA ASP A 70 1.12 5.12 19.93
C ASP A 70 1.51 5.10 18.45
N ARG A 71 1.38 3.92 17.84
CA ARG A 71 1.67 3.74 16.41
C ARG A 71 0.79 4.64 15.51
N VAL A 72 -0.49 4.81 15.85
CA VAL A 72 -1.42 5.61 15.02
C VAL A 72 -1.02 7.08 15.06
N LEU A 73 -0.63 7.58 16.22
CA LEU A 73 -0.11 8.94 16.37
C LEU A 73 1.15 9.15 15.52
N ARG A 74 2.13 8.24 15.59
CA ARG A 74 3.35 8.35 14.77
C ARG A 74 3.05 8.40 13.28
N ILE A 75 2.22 7.47 12.79
CA ILE A 75 1.79 7.45 11.38
C ILE A 75 1.08 8.77 11.01
N SER A 76 0.26 9.31 11.91
CA SER A 76 -0.44 10.58 11.66
C SER A 76 0.52 11.77 11.56
N LEU A 77 1.54 11.82 12.41
CA LEU A 77 2.57 12.85 12.39
C LEU A 77 3.46 12.77 11.15
N ASP A 78 3.90 11.56 10.79
CA ASP A 78 4.70 11.33 9.59
C ASP A 78 3.91 11.71 8.33
N PHE A 79 2.64 11.29 8.27
CA PHE A 79 1.76 11.63 7.15
C PHE A 79 1.52 13.15 7.09
N TYR A 80 1.26 13.79 8.22
CA TYR A 80 1.08 15.24 8.28
C TYR A 80 2.30 16.01 7.80
N SER A 81 3.50 15.56 8.17
CA SER A 81 4.75 16.16 7.68
C SER A 81 4.84 16.08 6.15
N GLY A 82 4.43 14.96 5.57
CA GLY A 82 4.33 14.80 4.12
C GLY A 82 3.28 15.74 3.49
N VAL A 83 2.13 15.91 4.15
CA VAL A 83 1.08 16.85 3.67
C VAL A 83 1.60 18.29 3.63
N ILE A 84 2.31 18.73 4.66
CA ILE A 84 2.91 20.09 4.68
C ILE A 84 3.91 20.28 3.55
N ALA A 85 4.80 19.29 3.32
CA ALA A 85 5.75 19.34 2.21
C ALA A 85 5.04 19.34 0.83
N ALA A 86 3.93 18.63 0.70
CA ALA A 86 3.12 18.62 -0.51
C ALA A 86 2.43 19.97 -0.75
N ILE A 87 1.87 20.59 0.28
CA ILE A 87 1.27 21.94 0.21
C ILE A 87 2.30 22.94 -0.29
N ASP A 88 3.49 22.95 0.32
CA ASP A 88 4.62 23.80 -0.08
C ASP A 88 4.98 23.66 -1.57
N SER A 89 4.98 22.40 -2.02
CA SER A 89 5.26 22.08 -3.43
C SER A 89 4.16 22.59 -4.38
N VAL A 90 2.89 22.44 -3.99
CA VAL A 90 1.73 22.91 -4.77
C VAL A 90 1.69 24.44 -4.83
N GLU A 91 2.04 25.12 -3.74
CA GLU A 91 2.13 26.60 -3.69
C GLU A 91 3.24 27.12 -4.61
N ARG A 92 4.38 26.43 -4.70
CA ARG A 92 5.44 26.76 -5.68
C ARG A 92 4.98 26.63 -7.13
N LEU A 93 4.01 25.76 -7.42
CA LEU A 93 3.35 25.65 -8.73
C LEU A 93 2.34 26.78 -8.98
N GLY A 94 2.17 27.71 -8.04
CA GLY A 94 1.27 28.87 -8.13
C GLY A 94 -0.18 28.54 -7.79
N ILE A 95 -0.45 27.51 -6.99
CA ILE A 95 -1.77 27.17 -6.46
C ILE A 95 -1.76 27.44 -4.93
N PRO A 96 -2.32 28.56 -4.46
CA PRO A 96 -2.39 28.83 -3.02
C PRO A 96 -3.28 27.78 -2.31
N VAL A 97 -2.85 27.30 -1.15
CA VAL A 97 -3.59 26.31 -0.37
C VAL A 97 -3.93 26.85 1.02
N LYS A 98 -5.21 26.81 1.39
CA LYS A 98 -5.68 27.06 2.75
C LYS A 98 -6.05 25.74 3.39
N ALA A 99 -5.17 25.21 4.22
CA ALA A 99 -5.41 23.97 4.96
C ALA A 99 -5.96 24.25 6.35
N LYS A 100 -6.96 23.45 6.79
CA LYS A 100 -7.44 23.41 8.17
C LYS A 100 -7.30 21.99 8.69
N VAL A 101 -6.63 21.83 9.83
CA VAL A 101 -6.38 20.55 10.48
C VAL A 101 -7.41 20.30 11.56
N PHE A 102 -7.92 19.07 11.61
CA PHE A 102 -8.89 18.60 12.59
C PHE A 102 -8.33 17.34 13.25
N ASP A 103 -8.29 17.33 14.59
CA ASP A 103 -7.92 16.15 15.36
C ASP A 103 -9.15 15.27 15.61
N THR A 104 -9.19 14.11 14.96
CA THR A 104 -10.30 13.16 15.08
C THR A 104 -10.20 12.27 16.32
N GLN A 105 -9.12 12.34 17.08
CA GLN A 105 -8.87 11.63 18.35
C GLN A 105 -9.17 10.12 18.30
N LYS A 106 -9.08 9.47 17.12
CA LYS A 106 -9.46 8.06 16.90
C LYS A 106 -10.93 7.76 17.25
N SER A 107 -11.78 8.76 17.35
CA SER A 107 -13.16 8.67 17.86
C SER A 107 -14.17 9.03 16.78
N ALA A 108 -15.19 8.18 16.62
CA ALA A 108 -16.30 8.47 15.71
C ALA A 108 -17.15 9.65 16.23
N SER A 109 -17.37 9.76 17.55
CA SER A 109 -18.13 10.87 18.13
C SER A 109 -17.44 12.22 17.93
N VAL A 110 -16.12 12.26 18.11
CA VAL A 110 -15.34 13.49 17.85
C VAL A 110 -15.40 13.88 16.38
N LEU A 111 -15.34 12.90 15.47
CA LEU A 111 -15.54 13.16 14.04
C LEU A 111 -16.93 13.75 13.78
N ASP A 112 -17.98 13.16 14.34
CA ASP A 112 -19.35 13.66 14.17
C ASP A 112 -19.50 15.10 14.69
N ASP A 113 -18.88 15.43 15.83
CA ASP A 113 -18.86 16.78 16.37
C ASP A 113 -18.12 17.75 15.44
N ILE A 114 -16.98 17.34 14.88
CA ILE A 114 -16.24 18.13 13.88
C ILE A 114 -17.10 18.40 12.65
N LEU A 115 -17.77 17.37 12.13
CA LEU A 115 -18.60 17.47 10.93
C LEU A 115 -19.81 18.40 11.13
N ARG A 116 -20.42 18.40 12.34
CA ARG A 116 -21.59 19.22 12.65
C ARG A 116 -21.25 20.65 13.02
N SER A 117 -20.10 20.86 13.67
CA SER A 117 -19.74 22.18 14.24
C SER A 117 -18.94 23.08 13.30
N ASN A 118 -18.58 22.60 12.12
CA ASN A 118 -17.80 23.34 11.13
C ASN A 118 -18.54 23.49 9.81
N ASP A 119 -18.34 24.62 9.16
CA ASP A 119 -18.81 24.84 7.80
C ASP A 119 -17.79 24.33 6.78
N PHE A 120 -18.22 23.39 5.95
CA PHE A 120 -17.41 22.76 4.89
C PHE A 120 -17.87 23.13 3.47
N GLU A 121 -18.85 24.02 3.30
CA GLU A 121 -19.48 24.30 2.02
C GLU A 121 -18.46 24.66 0.91
N ASN A 122 -17.39 25.35 1.27
CA ASN A 122 -16.39 25.82 0.32
C ASN A 122 -15.07 25.03 0.35
N TYR A 123 -15.09 23.78 0.83
CA TYR A 123 -13.90 22.94 0.76
C TYR A 123 -13.78 22.25 -0.59
N ASP A 124 -12.54 22.20 -1.10
CA ASP A 124 -12.21 21.52 -2.37
C ASP A 124 -11.93 20.05 -2.19
N ALA A 125 -11.43 19.66 -1.01
CA ALA A 125 -11.15 18.26 -0.68
C ALA A 125 -10.96 18.06 0.83
N ILE A 126 -11.14 16.82 1.27
CA ILE A 126 -10.84 16.35 2.61
C ILE A 126 -9.78 15.25 2.50
N ILE A 127 -8.70 15.37 3.26
CA ILE A 127 -7.65 14.36 3.39
C ILE A 127 -7.83 13.64 4.72
N GLY A 128 -8.00 12.32 4.68
CA GLY A 128 -8.41 11.54 5.84
C GLY A 128 -9.95 11.48 6.00
N PRO A 129 -10.45 10.99 7.15
CA PRO A 129 -9.73 10.40 8.28
C PRO A 129 -8.89 9.16 7.95
N LEU A 130 -8.11 8.64 8.94
CA LEU A 130 -7.26 7.46 8.72
C LEU A 130 -7.89 6.13 9.17
N LEU A 131 -9.02 6.16 9.87
CA LEU A 131 -9.69 4.95 10.35
C LEU A 131 -10.86 4.61 9.45
N THR A 132 -11.01 3.33 9.06
CA THR A 132 -11.99 2.84 8.10
C THR A 132 -13.41 3.38 8.34
N LYS A 133 -13.97 3.17 9.54
CA LYS A 133 -15.32 3.63 9.87
C LYS A 133 -15.46 5.15 9.79
N ASN A 134 -14.43 5.88 10.17
CA ASN A 134 -14.42 7.34 10.13
C ASN A 134 -14.37 7.86 8.68
N VAL A 135 -13.58 7.22 7.83
CA VAL A 135 -13.52 7.56 6.39
C VAL A 135 -14.88 7.34 5.72
N GLU A 136 -15.52 6.20 5.97
CA GLU A 136 -16.82 5.88 5.41
C GLU A 136 -17.92 6.86 5.90
N SER A 137 -17.84 7.29 7.17
CA SER A 137 -18.75 8.31 7.71
C SER A 137 -18.50 9.69 7.12
N ALA A 138 -17.24 10.08 6.95
CA ALA A 138 -16.88 11.34 6.31
C ALA A 138 -17.32 11.35 4.83
N SER A 139 -17.10 10.25 4.09
CA SER A 139 -17.56 10.12 2.70
C SER A 139 -19.06 10.39 2.58
N ARG A 140 -19.88 9.71 3.37
CA ARG A 140 -21.34 9.91 3.38
C ARG A 140 -21.75 11.36 3.70
N PHE A 141 -21.08 11.99 4.66
CA PHE A 141 -21.36 13.38 5.04
C PHE A 141 -21.03 14.33 3.89
N PHE A 142 -19.85 14.22 3.30
CA PHE A 142 -19.35 15.11 2.27
C PHE A 142 -19.92 14.83 0.87
N ASN A 143 -20.55 13.67 0.67
CA ASN A 143 -21.17 13.33 -0.60
C ASN A 143 -22.31 14.30 -0.98
N ARG A 144 -23.00 14.87 0.01
CA ARG A 144 -24.08 15.84 -0.22
C ARG A 144 -23.61 17.05 -1.02
N ASN A 145 -22.38 17.50 -0.78
CA ASN A 145 -21.78 18.66 -1.44
C ASN A 145 -20.76 18.23 -2.50
N GLN A 146 -20.68 16.94 -2.83
CA GLN A 146 -19.73 16.36 -3.79
C GLN A 146 -18.26 16.70 -3.47
N ILE A 147 -17.93 16.89 -2.18
CA ILE A 147 -16.57 17.16 -1.75
C ILE A 147 -15.79 15.83 -1.72
N PRO A 148 -14.70 15.70 -2.47
CA PRO A 148 -13.90 14.49 -2.47
C PRO A 148 -13.24 14.24 -1.11
N VAL A 149 -13.30 12.99 -0.67
CA VAL A 149 -12.65 12.48 0.55
C VAL A 149 -11.54 11.53 0.13
N LEU A 150 -10.32 11.87 0.46
CA LEU A 150 -9.14 11.06 0.14
C LEU A 150 -8.79 10.18 1.33
N SER A 151 -8.79 8.86 1.13
CA SER A 151 -8.31 7.89 2.11
C SER A 151 -6.86 7.50 1.75
N PRO A 152 -5.86 8.04 2.47
CA PRO A 152 -4.46 7.92 2.01
C PRO A 152 -3.78 6.61 2.39
N LEU A 153 -4.16 5.97 3.49
CA LEU A 153 -3.39 4.87 4.08
C LEU A 153 -4.15 3.55 4.21
N ILE A 154 -5.47 3.56 4.05
CA ILE A 154 -6.29 2.36 4.21
C ILE A 154 -6.16 1.47 2.98
N ASP A 155 -5.94 0.18 3.21
CA ASP A 155 -5.86 -0.86 2.18
C ASP A 155 -6.97 -1.92 2.31
N ALA A 156 -7.89 -1.74 3.25
CA ALA A 156 -9.14 -2.48 3.30
C ALA A 156 -10.11 -2.00 2.21
N ASP A 157 -11.07 -2.84 1.84
CA ASP A 157 -12.17 -2.42 0.97
C ASP A 157 -13.08 -1.44 1.72
N LEU A 158 -13.12 -0.20 1.27
CA LEU A 158 -13.93 0.86 1.84
C LEU A 158 -15.33 0.87 1.24
N LYS A 159 -16.33 1.00 2.09
CA LYS A 159 -17.73 1.20 1.71
C LYS A 159 -18.05 2.70 1.76
N GLY A 160 -17.76 3.39 0.70
CA GLY A 160 -18.00 4.82 0.57
C GLY A 160 -18.86 5.16 -0.63
N ASP A 161 -19.23 6.42 -0.73
CA ASP A 161 -19.94 7.00 -1.88
C ASP A 161 -18.94 7.38 -2.99
N ASP A 162 -19.47 7.87 -4.12
CA ASP A 162 -18.68 8.21 -5.32
C ASP A 162 -17.62 9.30 -5.09
N ASN A 163 -17.75 10.06 -4.01
CA ASN A 163 -16.78 11.07 -3.61
C ASN A 163 -15.57 10.52 -2.84
N LEU A 164 -15.54 9.20 -2.53
CA LEU A 164 -14.45 8.57 -1.81
C LEU A 164 -13.34 8.11 -2.77
N LEU A 165 -12.15 8.68 -2.59
CA LEU A 165 -10.95 8.35 -3.35
C LEU A 165 -9.97 7.61 -2.46
N GLN A 166 -9.84 6.31 -2.65
CA GLN A 166 -8.86 5.48 -1.97
C GLN A 166 -7.53 5.54 -2.75
N THR A 167 -6.47 6.07 -2.13
CA THR A 167 -5.18 6.26 -2.82
C THR A 167 -4.26 5.04 -2.77
N ARG A 168 -4.53 4.10 -1.85
CA ARG A 168 -3.89 2.78 -1.84
C ARG A 168 -4.86 1.74 -2.38
N PRO A 169 -4.43 0.86 -3.29
CA PRO A 169 -5.29 -0.22 -3.74
C PRO A 169 -5.66 -1.12 -2.55
N SER A 170 -6.90 -1.61 -2.54
CA SER A 170 -7.31 -2.59 -1.53
C SER A 170 -6.61 -3.94 -1.78
N ASN A 171 -6.50 -4.75 -0.72
CA ASN A 171 -5.94 -6.10 -0.84
C ASN A 171 -6.73 -6.94 -1.83
N LEU A 172 -8.06 -6.82 -1.83
CA LEU A 172 -8.92 -7.49 -2.81
C LEU A 172 -8.64 -7.05 -4.25
N MET A 173 -8.40 -5.75 -4.46
CA MET A 173 -8.06 -5.21 -5.78
C MET A 173 -6.70 -5.75 -6.26
N MET A 174 -5.70 -5.79 -5.38
CA MET A 174 -4.37 -6.34 -5.67
C MET A 174 -4.44 -7.80 -6.05
N GLU A 175 -5.14 -8.61 -5.24
CA GLU A 175 -5.38 -10.02 -5.47
C GLU A 175 -6.08 -10.26 -6.82
N LYS A 176 -7.18 -9.55 -7.08
CA LYS A 176 -7.92 -9.64 -8.35
C LYS A 176 -7.05 -9.27 -9.55
N THR A 177 -6.24 -8.22 -9.42
CA THR A 177 -5.34 -7.76 -10.47
C THR A 177 -4.26 -8.80 -10.76
N LEU A 178 -3.65 -9.37 -9.71
CA LEU A 178 -2.67 -10.45 -9.83
C LEU A 178 -3.26 -11.66 -10.56
N ILE A 179 -4.42 -12.14 -10.12
CA ILE A 179 -5.10 -13.28 -10.73
C ILE A 179 -5.38 -13.01 -12.20
N THR A 180 -5.95 -11.84 -12.54
CA THR A 180 -6.27 -11.47 -13.93
C THR A 180 -5.00 -11.40 -14.78
N TYR A 181 -3.92 -10.83 -14.26
CA TYR A 181 -2.63 -10.74 -14.95
C TYR A 181 -2.05 -12.12 -15.24
N ILE A 182 -1.98 -12.99 -14.23
CA ILE A 182 -1.47 -14.36 -14.38
C ILE A 182 -2.32 -15.14 -15.37
N ASP A 183 -3.65 -15.07 -15.25
CA ASP A 183 -4.57 -15.78 -16.13
C ASP A 183 -4.36 -15.40 -17.60
N SER A 184 -4.12 -14.13 -17.87
CA SER A 184 -3.91 -13.63 -19.24
C SER A 184 -2.63 -14.11 -19.90
N LEU A 185 -1.59 -14.49 -19.13
CA LEU A 185 -0.25 -14.77 -19.64
C LEU A 185 0.31 -16.14 -19.24
N LYS A 186 -0.46 -16.97 -18.51
CA LYS A 186 0.00 -18.26 -17.94
C LYS A 186 0.29 -19.34 -18.99
N GLN A 187 -0.17 -19.16 -20.22
CA GLN A 187 -0.02 -20.20 -21.25
C GLN A 187 1.47 -20.53 -21.48
N GLY A 188 1.81 -21.82 -21.40
CA GLY A 188 3.18 -22.28 -21.54
C GLY A 188 4.08 -22.02 -20.33
N LYS A 189 3.52 -21.60 -19.20
CA LYS A 189 4.26 -21.37 -17.95
C LYS A 189 4.03 -22.52 -16.97
N ASN A 190 5.06 -22.82 -16.18
CA ASN A 190 4.94 -23.72 -15.03
C ASN A 190 4.52 -22.86 -13.82
N LEU A 191 3.25 -22.97 -13.41
CA LEU A 191 2.70 -22.15 -12.34
C LEU A 191 2.81 -22.88 -11.00
N LEU A 192 3.38 -22.20 -10.00
CA LEU A 192 3.55 -22.68 -8.64
C LEU A 192 2.87 -21.72 -7.65
N ILE A 193 2.30 -22.28 -6.60
CA ILE A 193 1.67 -21.51 -5.51
C ILE A 193 2.40 -21.90 -4.22
N LEU A 194 3.00 -20.90 -3.57
CA LEU A 194 3.64 -21.01 -2.27
C LEU A 194 2.98 -20.03 -1.31
N ALA A 195 2.33 -20.55 -0.28
CA ALA A 195 1.65 -19.72 0.71
C ALA A 195 1.77 -20.33 2.10
N ASP A 196 1.82 -19.46 3.12
CA ASP A 196 1.79 -19.89 4.51
C ASP A 196 0.37 -20.29 4.98
N LYS A 197 0.27 -20.74 6.23
CA LYS A 197 -1.00 -21.17 6.82
C LYS A 197 -2.01 -20.02 6.98
N LYS A 198 -1.56 -18.79 7.16
CA LYS A 198 -2.44 -17.62 7.29
C LYS A 198 -3.11 -17.28 5.96
N HIS A 199 -2.44 -17.57 4.84
CA HIS A 199 -2.92 -17.31 3.49
C HIS A 199 -3.65 -18.50 2.86
N ASN A 200 -4.13 -19.46 3.66
CA ASN A 200 -4.88 -20.63 3.15
C ASN A 200 -6.10 -20.28 2.30
N TYR A 201 -6.82 -19.20 2.63
CA TYR A 201 -7.95 -18.74 1.82
C TYR A 201 -7.48 -18.38 0.41
N LEU A 202 -6.44 -17.57 0.29
CA LEU A 202 -5.90 -17.13 -1.01
C LEU A 202 -5.27 -18.31 -1.77
N LYS A 203 -4.53 -19.17 -1.08
CA LYS A 203 -4.00 -20.42 -1.66
C LYS A 203 -5.10 -21.27 -2.29
N ASN A 204 -6.20 -21.50 -1.58
CA ASN A 204 -7.32 -22.29 -2.08
C ASN A 204 -8.00 -21.61 -3.29
N LYS A 205 -8.17 -20.29 -3.24
CA LYS A 205 -8.71 -19.50 -4.34
C LYS A 205 -7.82 -19.59 -5.58
N LEU A 206 -6.50 -19.45 -5.41
CA LEU A 206 -5.53 -19.58 -6.50
C LEU A 206 -5.53 -20.99 -7.09
N SER A 207 -5.57 -22.04 -6.25
CA SER A 207 -5.63 -23.43 -6.70
C SER A 207 -6.93 -23.75 -7.46
N TYR A 208 -8.05 -23.15 -7.04
CA TYR A 208 -9.31 -23.27 -7.77
C TYR A 208 -9.26 -22.54 -9.13
N THR A 209 -8.67 -21.35 -9.17
CA THR A 209 -8.55 -20.54 -10.39
C THR A 209 -7.54 -21.15 -11.37
N PHE A 210 -6.49 -21.77 -10.85
CA PHE A 210 -5.39 -22.36 -11.62
C PHE A 210 -5.22 -23.84 -11.26
N PRO A 211 -6.12 -24.73 -11.71
CA PRO A 211 -6.12 -26.15 -11.29
C PRO A 211 -4.86 -26.92 -11.72
N ASN A 212 -4.13 -26.43 -12.71
CA ASN A 212 -2.86 -27.03 -13.15
C ASN A 212 -1.64 -26.46 -12.39
N ALA A 213 -1.83 -25.49 -11.51
CA ALA A 213 -0.75 -24.96 -10.69
C ALA A 213 -0.32 -25.98 -9.62
N ARG A 214 0.97 -26.09 -9.40
CA ARG A 214 1.52 -26.95 -8.36
C ARG A 214 1.57 -26.18 -7.04
N VAL A 215 0.93 -26.72 -6.01
CA VAL A 215 0.99 -26.14 -4.68
C VAL A 215 2.21 -26.68 -3.96
N VAL A 216 3.11 -25.79 -3.58
CA VAL A 216 4.26 -26.14 -2.73
C VAL A 216 3.80 -26.14 -1.28
N THR A 217 3.79 -27.30 -0.66
CA THR A 217 3.46 -27.48 0.76
C THR A 217 4.74 -27.56 1.58
N GLN A 218 4.79 -26.78 2.66
CA GLN A 218 5.87 -26.91 3.63
C GLN A 218 5.83 -28.30 4.28
N ALA A 219 7.00 -28.89 4.48
CA ALA A 219 7.14 -30.13 5.25
C ALA A 219 6.64 -29.94 6.70
N LYS A 220 6.46 -31.03 7.44
CA LYS A 220 5.81 -31.05 8.77
C LYS A 220 6.36 -30.10 9.82
N GLU A 221 7.54 -29.51 9.63
CA GLU A 221 8.25 -28.66 10.60
C GLU A 221 8.19 -27.17 10.28
N GLU A 222 7.21 -26.71 9.49
CA GLU A 222 7.04 -25.29 9.11
C GLU A 222 8.16 -24.71 8.25
N TYR A 223 9.23 -25.47 7.95
CA TYR A 223 10.32 -25.02 7.10
C TYR A 223 10.14 -25.44 5.64
N LEU A 224 10.45 -24.51 4.75
CA LEU A 224 10.52 -24.82 3.33
C LEU A 224 11.82 -25.56 3.02
N GLN A 225 11.70 -26.82 2.59
CA GLN A 225 12.87 -27.58 2.14
C GLN A 225 13.25 -27.17 0.71
N PRO A 226 14.56 -27.02 0.39
CA PRO A 226 15.00 -26.75 -0.97
C PRO A 226 14.48 -27.79 -1.98
N SER A 227 14.38 -29.06 -1.57
CA SER A 227 13.84 -30.16 -2.36
C SER A 227 12.39 -29.94 -2.78
N ASP A 228 11.57 -29.31 -1.93
CA ASP A 228 10.15 -29.09 -2.19
C ASP A 228 9.94 -28.13 -3.36
N LEU A 229 10.81 -27.09 -3.46
CA LEU A 229 10.81 -26.16 -4.58
C LEU A 229 11.44 -26.77 -5.85
N ILE A 230 12.62 -27.39 -5.71
CA ILE A 230 13.38 -27.90 -6.86
C ILE A 230 12.60 -29.00 -7.58
N SER A 231 11.88 -29.87 -6.85
CA SER A 231 11.09 -30.98 -7.42
C SER A 231 9.96 -30.53 -8.36
N VAL A 232 9.50 -29.28 -8.21
CA VAL A 232 8.37 -28.72 -8.97
C VAL A 232 8.78 -27.71 -10.03
N LEU A 233 10.07 -27.32 -10.09
CA LEU A 233 10.59 -26.41 -11.12
C LEU A 233 10.75 -27.15 -12.47
N SER A 234 10.44 -26.43 -13.54
CA SER A 234 10.64 -26.89 -14.92
C SER A 234 11.87 -26.23 -15.52
N LYS A 235 12.71 -27.00 -16.20
CA LYS A 235 13.85 -26.48 -17.01
C LYS A 235 13.39 -26.00 -18.40
N GLU A 236 12.27 -26.52 -18.88
CA GLU A 236 11.76 -26.23 -20.24
C GLU A 236 10.84 -25.02 -20.26
N GLN A 237 10.09 -24.80 -19.17
CA GLN A 237 9.12 -23.71 -19.05
C GLN A 237 9.64 -22.62 -18.11
N GLU A 238 9.17 -21.40 -18.29
CA GLU A 238 9.37 -20.34 -17.31
C GLU A 238 8.51 -20.65 -16.07
N ASN A 239 9.14 -20.63 -14.90
CA ASN A 239 8.50 -20.92 -13.62
C ASN A 239 7.92 -19.63 -13.04
N TRP A 240 6.62 -19.59 -12.87
CA TRP A 240 5.89 -18.49 -12.28
C TRP A 240 5.42 -18.89 -10.89
N ILE A 241 5.96 -18.24 -9.89
CA ILE A 241 5.74 -18.58 -8.48
C ILE A 241 4.92 -17.47 -7.84
N ILE A 242 3.71 -17.80 -7.40
CA ILE A 242 2.85 -16.92 -6.59
C ILE A 242 3.22 -17.20 -5.14
N LEU A 243 3.87 -16.21 -4.51
CA LEU A 243 4.32 -16.26 -3.12
C LEU A 243 3.43 -15.35 -2.25
N GLU A 244 2.64 -15.96 -1.37
CA GLU A 244 1.71 -15.27 -0.48
C GLU A 244 2.01 -15.63 0.97
N SER A 245 2.66 -14.73 1.69
CA SER A 245 3.07 -14.96 3.07
C SER A 245 3.41 -13.66 3.80
N ASP A 246 3.08 -13.60 5.09
CA ASP A 246 3.57 -12.59 6.06
C ASP A 246 4.80 -13.09 6.84
N ASP A 247 5.19 -14.35 6.64
CA ASP A 247 6.30 -14.96 7.35
C ASP A 247 7.62 -14.60 6.66
N MET A 248 8.38 -13.73 7.30
CA MET A 248 9.67 -13.26 6.77
C MET A 248 10.70 -14.38 6.63
N GLU A 249 10.62 -15.42 7.43
CA GLU A 249 11.52 -16.59 7.34
C GLU A 249 11.20 -17.39 6.07
N LEU A 250 9.92 -17.69 5.85
CA LEU A 250 9.47 -18.35 4.63
C LEU A 250 9.85 -17.55 3.38
N ILE A 251 9.57 -16.24 3.39
CA ILE A 251 9.86 -15.34 2.26
C ILE A 251 11.37 -15.33 1.98
N SER A 252 12.21 -15.13 3.01
CA SER A 252 13.66 -15.05 2.85
C SER A 252 14.24 -16.37 2.36
N ASN A 253 13.78 -17.50 2.89
CA ASN A 253 14.21 -18.82 2.47
C ASN A 253 13.80 -19.11 1.03
N ALA A 254 12.54 -18.86 0.67
CA ALA A 254 12.04 -19.06 -0.68
C ALA A 254 12.84 -18.23 -1.70
N ILE A 255 13.01 -16.93 -1.45
CA ILE A 255 13.74 -16.01 -2.33
C ILE A 255 15.21 -16.45 -2.46
N SER A 256 15.86 -16.82 -1.37
CA SER A 256 17.26 -17.26 -1.38
C SER A 256 17.45 -18.54 -2.21
N TYR A 257 16.57 -19.54 -2.03
CA TYR A 257 16.63 -20.78 -2.80
C TYR A 257 16.33 -20.57 -4.28
N LEU A 258 15.32 -19.78 -4.60
CA LEU A 258 14.95 -19.49 -5.99
C LEU A 258 16.04 -18.68 -6.69
N ASN A 259 16.62 -17.68 -6.02
CA ASN A 259 17.70 -16.88 -6.57
C ASN A 259 18.95 -17.73 -6.90
N ALA A 260 19.29 -18.69 -6.04
CA ALA A 260 20.38 -19.64 -6.30
C ALA A 260 20.13 -20.52 -7.55
N LYS A 261 18.89 -20.66 -7.97
CA LYS A 261 18.46 -21.49 -9.11
C LYS A 261 18.23 -20.71 -10.42
N VAL A 262 18.26 -19.37 -10.38
CA VAL A 262 18.10 -18.53 -11.58
C VAL A 262 19.06 -18.90 -12.73
N PRO A 263 20.35 -19.30 -12.52
CA PRO A 263 21.21 -19.73 -13.62
C PRO A 263 20.73 -20.98 -14.35
N GLU A 264 19.97 -21.85 -13.68
CA GLU A 264 19.50 -23.14 -14.21
C GLU A 264 18.05 -23.09 -14.70
N TYR A 265 17.23 -22.20 -14.12
CA TYR A 265 15.78 -22.11 -14.34
C TYR A 265 15.37 -20.67 -14.62
N LYS A 266 14.43 -20.50 -15.54
CA LYS A 266 13.77 -19.20 -15.72
C LYS A 266 12.71 -19.04 -14.62
N ILE A 267 12.89 -18.06 -13.74
CA ILE A 267 12.03 -17.88 -12.55
C ILE A 267 11.49 -16.46 -12.52
N ARG A 268 10.20 -16.36 -12.21
CA ARG A 268 9.51 -15.09 -11.92
C ARG A 268 8.63 -15.27 -10.69
N ILE A 269 8.72 -14.32 -9.75
CA ILE A 269 7.95 -14.34 -8.50
C ILE A 269 6.88 -13.25 -8.58
N PHE A 270 5.69 -13.57 -8.09
CA PHE A 270 4.55 -12.69 -7.98
C PHE A 270 4.01 -12.74 -6.56
N THR A 271 3.48 -11.62 -6.08
CA THR A 271 2.76 -11.50 -4.81
C THR A 271 1.63 -10.49 -4.96
N SER A 272 0.54 -10.68 -4.23
CA SER A 272 -0.49 -9.66 -4.04
C SER A 272 -0.22 -8.77 -2.84
N ASP A 273 0.76 -9.12 -2.01
CA ASP A 273 1.19 -8.31 -0.89
C ASP A 273 2.04 -7.11 -1.34
N LYS A 274 2.14 -6.11 -0.44
CA LYS A 274 2.73 -4.78 -0.72
C LYS A 274 4.10 -4.62 -0.13
#